data_60eb43b5f6603313b1fd35d7a25ebc8b
#
_entry.id   60eb43b5f6603313b1fd35d7a25ebc8b
#
_cell.length_a   1.000
_cell.length_b   1.000
_cell.length_c   1.000
_cell.angle_alpha   90.00
_cell.angle_beta   90.00
_cell.angle_gamma   90.00
#
_symmetry.space_group_name_H-M   'P 1'
#
loop_
_entity.id
_entity.type
_entity.pdbx_description
1 polymer ?
#
loop_
_entity_poly.entity_id
_entity_poly.type
_entity_poly.pdbx_seq_one_letter_code
_entity_poly.pdbx_strand_id
1 'polypeptide(L)'
;MYKFYWLDKIKSSDWKTVGERAFYLAHLMEQGYPIVPGFVVPANSFWQFLQHIDWSDPLLTDFPNSTLHFNVNDYQQLQQISQSINYNIASTDLPSELYYL
;
A
#
# COMPACT_ATOMS: atom_id res chain seq x y z
N MET A 1 3.19 -13.99 1.84
CA MET A 1 4.50 -13.59 1.34
C MET A 1 4.41 -12.22 0.70
N TYR A 2 5.34 -11.33 1.04
CA TYR A 2 5.40 -10.00 0.45
C TYR A 2 6.14 -10.06 -0.86
N LYS A 3 5.55 -9.48 -1.92
CA LYS A 3 6.16 -9.38 -3.23
C LYS A 3 6.34 -7.94 -3.62
N PHE A 4 7.39 -7.67 -4.36
CA PHE A 4 7.58 -6.38 -5.01
C PHE A 4 8.13 -6.61 -6.42
N TYR A 5 8.03 -5.59 -7.26
CA TYR A 5 8.43 -5.68 -8.66
C TYR A 5 9.36 -4.52 -9.00
N TRP A 6 10.55 -4.84 -9.51
CA TRP A 6 11.41 -3.81 -10.07
C TRP A 6 10.78 -3.27 -11.33
N LEU A 7 10.81 -1.94 -11.49
CA LEU A 7 10.11 -1.28 -12.59
C LEU A 7 10.59 -1.76 -13.94
N ASP A 8 11.89 -2.03 -14.08
CA ASP A 8 12.49 -2.50 -15.33
C ASP A 8 12.23 -3.98 -15.59
N LYS A 9 11.60 -4.69 -14.66
CA LYS A 9 11.33 -6.14 -14.79
C LYS A 9 9.86 -6.48 -14.85
N ILE A 10 9.00 -5.48 -14.96
CA ILE A 10 7.56 -5.70 -15.08
C ILE A 10 7.25 -6.21 -16.47
N LYS A 11 6.49 -7.31 -16.52
CA LYS A 11 6.05 -7.93 -17.77
C LYS A 11 4.61 -7.55 -18.06
N SER A 12 4.18 -7.71 -19.32
CA SER A 12 2.80 -7.40 -19.68
C SER A 12 1.77 -8.21 -18.92
N SER A 13 2.13 -9.42 -18.46
CA SER A 13 1.25 -10.23 -17.62
C SER A 13 1.07 -9.70 -16.21
N ASP A 14 1.90 -8.77 -15.79
CA ASP A 14 1.88 -8.24 -14.41
C ASP A 14 0.98 -7.03 -14.24
N TRP A 15 0.38 -6.50 -15.30
CA TRP A 15 -0.27 -5.21 -15.23
C TRP A 15 -1.43 -5.14 -14.23
N LYS A 16 -2.17 -6.24 -14.06
CA LYS A 16 -3.26 -6.28 -13.08
C LYS A 16 -2.74 -6.27 -11.65
N THR A 17 -1.57 -6.83 -11.43
CA THR A 17 -0.97 -6.90 -10.10
C THR A 17 -0.31 -5.59 -9.71
N VAL A 18 0.41 -4.95 -10.64
CA VAL A 18 1.15 -3.73 -10.36
C VAL A 18 0.34 -2.45 -10.60
N GLY A 19 -0.76 -2.54 -11.34
CA GLY A 19 -1.61 -1.39 -11.64
C GLY A 19 -1.19 -0.66 -12.90
N GLU A 20 -2.10 0.18 -13.42
CA GLU A 20 -1.90 0.84 -14.71
C GLU A 20 -0.71 1.80 -14.70
N ARG A 21 -0.57 2.61 -13.65
CA ARG A 21 0.50 3.61 -13.60
C ARG A 21 1.87 2.95 -13.68
N ALA A 22 2.09 1.92 -12.87
CA ALA A 22 3.36 1.19 -12.86
C ALA A 22 3.59 0.49 -14.20
N PHE A 23 2.56 -0.10 -14.76
CA PHE A 23 2.65 -0.77 -16.05
C PHE A 23 3.07 0.20 -17.16
N TYR A 24 2.44 1.38 -17.22
CA TYR A 24 2.78 2.35 -18.25
C TYR A 24 4.17 2.94 -18.05
N LEU A 25 4.60 3.16 -16.80
CA LEU A 25 5.97 3.60 -16.53
C LEU A 25 6.98 2.57 -17.01
N ALA A 26 6.73 1.29 -16.75
CA ALA A 26 7.60 0.21 -17.20
C ALA A 26 7.65 0.14 -18.73
N HIS A 27 6.51 0.33 -19.39
CA HIS A 27 6.42 0.32 -20.84
C HIS A 27 7.23 1.47 -21.45
N LEU A 28 7.11 2.68 -20.87
CA LEU A 28 7.89 3.82 -21.32
C LEU A 28 9.39 3.61 -21.12
N MET A 29 9.76 3.00 -20.01
CA MET A 29 11.17 2.69 -19.72
C MET A 29 11.72 1.70 -20.75
N GLU A 30 10.93 0.70 -21.13
CA GLU A 30 11.31 -0.28 -22.14
C GLU A 30 11.53 0.37 -23.50
N GLN A 31 10.77 1.44 -23.80
CA GLN A 31 10.90 2.17 -25.06
C GLN A 31 12.04 3.19 -25.07
N GLY A 32 12.81 3.27 -23.98
CA GLY A 32 13.98 4.15 -23.91
C GLY A 32 13.74 5.53 -23.35
N TYR A 33 12.53 5.82 -22.84
CA TYR A 33 12.27 7.09 -22.18
C TYR A 33 13.00 7.17 -20.84
N PRO A 34 13.45 8.37 -20.42
CA PRO A 34 14.20 8.53 -19.17
C PRO A 34 13.26 8.45 -17.94
N ILE A 35 13.02 7.25 -17.49
CA ILE A 35 12.19 6.99 -16.30
C ILE A 35 13.09 6.72 -15.10
N VAL A 36 12.78 7.33 -13.97
CA VAL A 36 13.53 7.12 -12.73
C VAL A 36 13.42 5.66 -12.31
N PRO A 37 14.55 4.98 -12.04
CA PRO A 37 14.51 3.61 -11.55
C PRO A 37 13.74 3.51 -10.23
N GLY A 38 13.04 2.41 -10.05
CA GLY A 38 12.25 2.22 -8.85
C GLY A 38 11.64 0.84 -8.79
N PHE A 39 10.80 0.64 -7.80
CA PHE A 39 10.10 -0.62 -7.62
C PHE A 39 8.65 -0.34 -7.21
N VAL A 40 7.83 -1.38 -7.33
CA VAL A 40 6.40 -1.32 -7.05
C VAL A 40 6.08 -2.30 -5.94
N VAL A 41 5.39 -1.82 -4.91
CA VAL A 41 4.78 -2.66 -3.89
C VAL A 41 3.32 -2.85 -4.29
N PRO A 42 2.91 -4.06 -4.70
CA PRO A 42 1.54 -4.26 -5.14
C PRO A 42 0.52 -4.10 -4.02
N ALA A 43 -0.73 -3.83 -4.40
CA ALA A 43 -1.80 -3.64 -3.44
C ALA A 43 -1.98 -4.84 -2.51
N ASN A 44 -1.80 -6.07 -3.01
CA ASN A 44 -1.94 -7.26 -2.17
C ASN A 44 -0.87 -7.34 -1.09
N SER A 45 0.35 -6.89 -1.36
CA SER A 45 1.41 -6.83 -0.34
C SER A 45 1.11 -5.76 0.71
N PHE A 46 0.61 -4.60 0.29
CA PHE A 46 0.18 -3.55 1.21
C PHE A 46 -0.99 -4.04 2.07
N TRP A 47 -1.94 -4.77 1.48
CA TRP A 47 -3.06 -5.35 2.20
C TRP A 47 -2.59 -6.31 3.29
N GLN A 48 -1.61 -7.16 2.99
CA GLN A 48 -1.03 -8.06 3.98
C GLN A 48 -0.38 -7.28 5.13
N PHE A 49 0.30 -6.19 4.81
CA PHE A 49 0.89 -5.32 5.83
C PHE A 49 -0.19 -4.75 6.74
N LEU A 50 -1.30 -4.26 6.18
CA LEU A 50 -2.40 -3.72 6.98
C LEU A 50 -3.01 -4.76 7.92
N GLN A 51 -3.04 -6.02 7.52
CA GLN A 51 -3.58 -7.10 8.35
C GLN A 51 -2.68 -7.44 9.53
N HIS A 52 -1.40 -7.10 9.47
CA HIS A 52 -0.46 -7.34 10.56
C HIS A 52 -0.42 -6.20 11.58
N ILE A 53 -1.10 -5.10 11.33
CA ILE A 53 -1.14 -3.97 12.25
C ILE A 53 -2.08 -4.29 13.41
N ASP A 54 -1.60 -4.00 14.63
CA ASP A 54 -2.43 -4.12 15.83
C ASP A 54 -3.19 -2.80 16.01
N TRP A 55 -4.45 -2.79 15.54
CA TRP A 55 -5.28 -1.59 15.57
C TRP A 55 -5.77 -1.32 16.99
N SER A 56 -5.34 -0.22 17.59
CA SER A 56 -5.66 0.13 18.96
C SER A 56 -7.02 0.81 19.12
N ASP A 57 -7.55 1.42 18.06
CA ASP A 57 -8.85 2.09 18.09
C ASP A 57 -9.97 1.07 17.87
N PRO A 58 -11.02 1.04 18.75
CA PRO A 58 -12.12 0.08 18.57
C PRO A 58 -12.82 0.18 17.20
N LEU A 59 -12.86 1.37 16.60
CA LEU A 59 -13.44 1.54 15.26
C LEU A 59 -12.61 0.87 14.17
N LEU A 60 -11.34 0.59 14.46
CA LEU A 60 -10.40 0.02 13.49
C LEU A 60 -10.06 -1.44 13.77
N THR A 61 -10.68 -2.05 14.80
CA THR A 61 -10.33 -3.41 15.23
C THR A 61 -10.43 -4.42 14.10
N ASP A 62 -11.45 -4.30 13.26
CA ASP A 62 -11.67 -5.22 12.13
C ASP A 62 -11.10 -4.69 10.80
N PHE A 63 -10.48 -3.51 10.83
CA PHE A 63 -9.86 -2.96 9.64
C PHE A 63 -8.61 -3.78 9.28
N PRO A 64 -8.35 -4.03 8.00
CA PRO A 64 -9.07 -3.54 6.81
C PRO A 64 -10.20 -4.46 6.33
N ASN A 65 -10.58 -5.46 7.08
CA ASN A 65 -11.53 -6.50 6.65
C ASN A 65 -12.98 -6.06 6.74
N SER A 66 -13.26 -4.94 7.42
CA SER A 66 -14.61 -4.42 7.58
C SER A 66 -14.71 -2.99 7.04
N THR A 67 -15.95 -2.56 6.77
CA THR A 67 -16.22 -1.18 6.39
C THR A 67 -16.23 -0.30 7.62
N LEU A 68 -15.53 0.82 7.57
CA LEU A 68 -15.57 1.80 8.65
C LEU A 68 -16.91 2.54 8.61
N HIS A 69 -17.58 2.59 9.77
CA HIS A 69 -18.85 3.30 9.93
C HIS A 69 -18.65 4.53 10.79
N PHE A 70 -18.71 5.70 10.19
CA PHE A 70 -18.57 6.96 10.89
C PHE A 70 -19.37 8.04 10.18
N ASN A 71 -19.67 9.12 10.92
CA ASN A 71 -20.40 10.25 10.36
C ASN A 71 -19.43 11.15 9.58
N VAL A 72 -19.58 11.20 8.26
CA VAL A 72 -18.69 11.98 7.40
C VAL A 72 -18.82 13.50 7.66
N ASN A 73 -19.88 13.94 8.34
CA ASN A 73 -20.06 15.33 8.71
C ASN A 73 -19.46 15.68 10.07
N ASP A 74 -18.99 14.70 10.81
CA ASP A 74 -18.32 14.90 12.09
C ASP A 74 -16.83 15.08 11.86
N TYR A 75 -16.41 16.32 11.73
CA TYR A 75 -15.01 16.64 11.42
C TYR A 75 -14.04 16.15 12.49
N GLN A 76 -14.42 16.24 13.76
CA GLN A 76 -13.57 15.78 14.84
C GLN A 76 -13.36 14.28 14.81
N GLN A 77 -14.41 13.51 14.53
CA GLN A 77 -14.32 12.08 14.40
C GLN A 77 -13.42 11.67 13.23
N LEU A 78 -13.58 12.32 12.08
CA LEU A 78 -12.72 12.07 10.91
C LEU A 78 -11.26 12.32 11.24
N GLN A 79 -10.98 13.41 11.94
CA GLN A 79 -9.62 13.76 12.31
C GLN A 79 -9.02 12.74 13.27
N GLN A 80 -9.78 12.29 14.27
CA GLN A 80 -9.34 11.26 15.21
C GLN A 80 -9.04 9.95 14.53
N ILE A 81 -9.91 9.52 13.61
CA ILE A 81 -9.72 8.28 12.86
C ILE A 81 -8.47 8.37 11.99
N SER A 82 -8.30 9.50 11.29
CA SER A 82 -7.12 9.70 10.46
C SER A 82 -5.83 9.65 11.27
N GLN A 83 -5.79 10.29 12.44
CA GLN A 83 -4.63 10.26 13.32
C GLN A 83 -4.34 8.86 13.84
N SER A 84 -5.40 8.12 14.19
CA SER A 84 -5.26 6.75 14.68
C SER A 84 -4.69 5.82 13.59
N ILE A 85 -5.19 5.93 12.36
CA ILE A 85 -4.67 5.15 11.24
C ILE A 85 -3.20 5.47 11.00
N ASN A 86 -2.86 6.76 10.94
CA ASN A 86 -1.47 7.18 10.72
C ASN A 86 -0.54 6.69 11.82
N TYR A 87 -0.98 6.77 13.08
CA TYR A 87 -0.17 6.30 14.20
C TYR A 87 0.08 4.80 14.11
N ASN A 88 -0.98 4.02 13.85
CA ASN A 88 -0.84 2.57 13.78
C ASN A 88 0.06 2.13 12.62
N ILE A 89 -0.06 2.78 11.47
CA ILE A 89 0.80 2.47 10.32
C ILE A 89 2.26 2.87 10.64
N ALA A 90 2.47 4.07 11.18
CA ALA A 90 3.82 4.58 11.44
C ALA A 90 4.55 3.79 12.54
N SER A 91 3.81 3.27 13.52
CA SER A 91 4.41 2.53 14.64
C SER A 91 4.58 1.04 14.38
N THR A 92 4.09 0.53 13.24
CA THR A 92 4.24 -0.87 12.86
C THR A 92 5.51 -1.05 12.04
N ASP A 93 6.34 -2.01 12.44
CA ASP A 93 7.56 -2.30 11.70
C ASP A 93 7.25 -2.93 10.35
N LEU A 94 8.03 -2.56 9.34
CA LEU A 94 7.95 -3.22 8.05
C LEU A 94 8.39 -4.68 8.18
N PRO A 95 7.78 -5.60 7.41
CA PRO A 95 8.28 -6.97 7.34
C PRO A 95 9.75 -6.98 6.93
N SER A 96 10.51 -7.90 7.52
CA SER A 96 11.94 -7.99 7.23
C SER A 96 12.24 -8.16 5.74
N GLU A 97 11.32 -8.78 5.01
CA GLU A 97 11.46 -8.97 3.57
C GLU A 97 11.52 -7.66 2.80
N LEU A 98 10.93 -6.58 3.33
CA LEU A 98 10.92 -5.27 2.70
C LEU A 98 12.09 -4.38 3.10
N TYR A 99 12.78 -4.70 4.19
CA TYR A 99 13.94 -3.93 4.63
C TYR A 99 15.15 -4.09 3.72
N TYR A 100 15.25 -5.21 3.02
CA TYR A 100 16.42 -5.58 2.24
C TYR A 100 16.14 -5.59 0.74
N LEU A 101 15.41 -4.58 0.28
CA LEU A 101 15.18 -4.39 -1.15
C LEU A 101 16.46 -3.88 -1.89
#